data_6a9b1aa11b34441a2bf257277ca9c25d
#
_entry.id   6a9b1aa11b34441a2bf257277ca9c25d
#
_cell.length_a   1.000
_cell.length_b   1.000
_cell.length_c   1.000
_cell.angle_alpha   90.00
_cell.angle_beta   90.00
_cell.angle_gamma   90.00
#
_symmetry.space_group_name_H-M   'P 1'
#
loop_
_entity.id
_entity.type
_entity.pdbx_description
1 polymer ?
#
loop_
_entity_poly.entity_id
_entity_poly.type
_entity_poly.pdbx_seq_one_letter_code
_entity_poly.pdbx_strand_id
1 'polypeptide(L)'
;MFEVIKREGKARRGVFTCPHGTVQTPVFMNVGTQGAIKGAVSAHDLKEIGCQIELSNTYHLHLRPGDENVRQMGGLHRFMDWDGPMLTDSGGFQVFSLAGLRKIKEEGVTFASHIDGRRIFMGPEESMRIQSNLGSD
;
A
#
# COMPACT_ATOMS: atom_id res chain seq x y z
N MET A 1 0.56 -10.33 -13.78
CA MET A 1 0.82 -10.19 -15.26
C MET A 1 -0.08 -9.12 -15.83
N PHE A 2 0.40 -8.34 -16.82
CA PHE A 2 -0.43 -7.30 -17.47
C PHE A 2 -0.55 -7.59 -18.97
N GLU A 3 -1.78 -7.56 -19.50
CA GLU A 3 -2.08 -7.77 -20.90
C GLU A 3 -2.90 -6.60 -21.47
N VAL A 4 -2.51 -6.09 -22.63
CA VAL A 4 -3.27 -5.06 -23.35
C VAL A 4 -4.28 -5.75 -24.27
N ILE A 5 -5.57 -5.59 -24.01
CA ILE A 5 -6.67 -6.22 -24.76
C ILE A 5 -7.05 -5.40 -26.01
N LYS A 6 -7.06 -4.06 -25.89
CA LYS A 6 -7.47 -3.18 -26.98
C LYS A 6 -6.71 -1.86 -26.95
N ARG A 7 -6.39 -1.34 -28.13
CA ARG A 7 -5.84 0.01 -28.35
C ARG A 7 -6.73 0.77 -29.31
N GLU A 8 -6.88 2.07 -29.06
CA GLU A 8 -7.55 3.01 -29.95
C GLU A 8 -6.87 4.38 -29.83
N GLY A 9 -6.11 4.75 -30.84
CA GLY A 9 -5.20 5.90 -30.75
C GLY A 9 -4.21 5.75 -29.60
N LYS A 10 -4.23 6.70 -28.66
CA LYS A 10 -3.41 6.67 -27.44
C LYS A 10 -4.07 5.93 -26.27
N ALA A 11 -5.36 5.62 -26.38
CA ALA A 11 -6.09 4.89 -25.34
C ALA A 11 -5.75 3.40 -25.38
N ARG A 12 -5.76 2.77 -24.20
CA ARG A 12 -5.59 1.31 -24.08
C ARG A 12 -6.51 0.76 -22.98
N ARG A 13 -7.10 -0.39 -23.25
CA ARG A 13 -7.73 -1.24 -22.26
C ARG A 13 -6.85 -2.46 -22.01
N GLY A 14 -6.69 -2.85 -20.77
CA GLY A 14 -5.92 -4.04 -20.39
C GLY A 14 -6.49 -4.75 -19.19
N VAL A 15 -5.86 -5.87 -18.86
CA VAL A 15 -6.12 -6.66 -17.66
C VAL A 15 -4.83 -6.86 -16.91
N PHE A 16 -4.85 -6.59 -15.61
CA PHE A 16 -3.79 -6.93 -14.68
C PHE A 16 -4.23 -8.13 -13.84
N THR A 17 -3.40 -9.18 -13.79
CA THR A 17 -3.67 -10.39 -13.00
C THR A 17 -2.61 -10.55 -11.92
N CYS A 18 -3.06 -10.75 -10.69
CA CYS A 18 -2.25 -11.04 -9.51
C CYS A 18 -2.88 -12.19 -8.71
N PRO A 19 -2.26 -12.65 -7.59
CA PRO A 19 -2.77 -13.77 -6.80
C PRO A 19 -4.21 -13.60 -6.31
N HIS A 20 -4.61 -12.38 -5.92
CA HIS A 20 -5.95 -12.10 -5.38
C HIS A 20 -6.98 -11.69 -6.45
N GLY A 21 -6.66 -11.82 -7.73
CA GLY A 21 -7.65 -11.62 -8.78
C GLY A 21 -7.18 -10.81 -9.99
N THR A 22 -8.14 -10.24 -10.69
CA THR A 22 -7.92 -9.50 -11.94
C THR A 22 -8.48 -8.09 -11.85
N VAL A 23 -7.78 -7.15 -12.47
CA VAL A 23 -8.16 -5.74 -12.54
C VAL A 23 -8.31 -5.33 -13.99
N GLN A 24 -9.48 -4.79 -14.35
CA GLN A 24 -9.72 -4.21 -15.67
C GLN A 24 -9.21 -2.78 -15.71
N THR A 25 -8.33 -2.46 -16.65
CA THR A 25 -7.79 -1.09 -16.77
C THR A 25 -8.34 -0.37 -18.00
N PRO A 26 -8.55 0.95 -17.92
CA PRO A 26 -8.20 1.87 -16.82
C PRO A 26 -9.06 1.64 -15.58
N VAL A 27 -8.50 1.86 -14.41
CA VAL A 27 -9.16 1.67 -13.11
C VAL A 27 -8.72 2.78 -12.14
N PHE A 28 -9.61 3.18 -11.27
CA PHE A 28 -9.26 4.01 -10.13
C PHE A 28 -8.83 3.10 -8.98
N MET A 29 -7.66 3.40 -8.40
CA MET A 29 -7.15 2.72 -7.22
C MET A 29 -7.25 3.68 -6.03
N ASN A 30 -8.15 3.38 -5.13
CA ASN A 30 -8.35 4.18 -3.91
C ASN A 30 -7.25 3.92 -2.90
N VAL A 31 -7.05 4.87 -1.99
CA VAL A 31 -5.98 4.81 -1.00
C VAL A 31 -6.57 4.55 0.39
N GLY A 32 -6.33 3.34 0.90
CA GLY A 32 -6.59 2.94 2.27
C GLY A 32 -5.35 3.11 3.13
N THR A 33 -5.21 4.26 3.76
CA THR A 33 -3.98 4.68 4.44
C THR A 33 -3.49 3.70 5.50
N GLN A 34 -4.39 3.16 6.33
CA GLN A 34 -4.11 2.26 7.46
C GLN A 34 -5.11 1.10 7.53
N GLY A 35 -5.31 0.40 6.43
CA GLY A 35 -6.27 -0.69 6.37
C GLY A 35 -7.72 -0.25 6.21
N ALA A 36 -7.95 1.04 5.95
CA ALA A 36 -9.24 1.64 5.60
C ALA A 36 -9.04 3.01 4.99
N ILE A 37 -10.02 3.49 4.25
CA ILE A 37 -10.03 4.86 3.73
C ILE A 37 -10.45 5.82 4.85
N LYS A 38 -9.73 6.93 4.98
CA LYS A 38 -10.10 8.00 5.93
C LYS A 38 -11.52 8.50 5.62
N GLY A 39 -12.33 8.66 6.65
CA GLY A 39 -13.73 9.06 6.51
C GLY A 39 -14.71 7.90 6.61
N ALA A 40 -14.28 6.78 7.20
CA ALA A 40 -15.09 5.61 7.53
C ALA A 40 -15.59 4.76 6.34
N VAL A 41 -14.82 4.71 5.24
CA VAL A 41 -15.07 3.74 4.15
C VAL A 41 -14.28 2.47 4.44
N SER A 42 -15.00 1.38 4.65
CA SER A 42 -14.45 0.05 4.93
C SER A 42 -14.18 -0.75 3.66
N ALA A 43 -13.51 -1.90 3.80
CA ALA A 43 -13.36 -2.86 2.71
C ALA A 43 -14.71 -3.39 2.20
N HIS A 44 -15.70 -3.51 3.07
CA HIS A 44 -17.08 -3.86 2.69
C HIS A 44 -17.69 -2.83 1.75
N ASP A 45 -17.59 -1.54 2.10
CA ASP A 45 -18.11 -0.46 1.25
C ASP A 45 -17.41 -0.46 -0.11
N LEU A 46 -16.10 -0.74 -0.14
CA LEU A 46 -15.33 -0.86 -1.39
C LEU A 46 -15.83 -2.01 -2.28
N LYS A 47 -16.17 -3.15 -1.68
CA LYS A 47 -16.76 -4.28 -2.41
C LYS A 47 -18.13 -3.92 -3.00
N GLU A 48 -18.98 -3.26 -2.22
CA GLU A 48 -20.32 -2.85 -2.66
C GLU A 48 -20.29 -1.90 -3.87
N ILE A 49 -19.34 -0.96 -3.88
CA ILE A 49 -19.19 -0.03 -5.02
C ILE A 49 -18.40 -0.62 -6.21
N GLY A 50 -17.98 -1.89 -6.11
CA GLY A 50 -17.26 -2.57 -7.19
C GLY A 50 -15.81 -2.13 -7.36
N CYS A 51 -15.14 -1.73 -6.28
CA CYS A 51 -13.70 -1.43 -6.31
C CYS A 51 -12.92 -2.70 -6.69
N GLN A 52 -12.00 -2.57 -7.64
CA GLN A 52 -11.25 -3.70 -8.15
C GLN A 52 -9.86 -3.86 -7.52
N ILE A 53 -9.29 -2.77 -7.01
CA ILE A 53 -7.94 -2.73 -6.44
C ILE A 53 -7.85 -1.63 -5.40
N GLU A 54 -7.13 -1.90 -4.33
CA GLU A 54 -6.87 -0.96 -3.25
C GLU A 54 -5.37 -0.72 -3.07
N LEU A 55 -4.99 0.48 -2.65
CA LEU A 55 -3.63 0.82 -2.25
C LEU A 55 -3.57 1.08 -0.75
N SER A 56 -2.65 0.43 -0.06
CA SER A 56 -2.34 0.68 1.35
C SER A 56 -0.93 1.25 1.53
N ASN A 57 -0.79 2.18 2.47
CA ASN A 57 0.48 2.88 2.66
C ASN A 57 1.42 2.16 3.63
N THR A 58 2.55 1.71 3.13
CA THR A 58 3.62 1.04 3.89
C THR A 58 4.10 1.84 5.08
N TYR A 59 4.39 3.12 4.90
CA TYR A 59 4.85 4.01 5.98
C TYR A 59 3.86 4.08 7.15
N HIS A 60 2.60 4.34 6.86
CA HIS A 60 1.58 4.49 7.90
C HIS A 60 1.33 3.18 8.66
N LEU A 61 1.27 2.06 7.94
CA LEU A 61 1.05 0.74 8.52
C LEU A 61 2.26 0.27 9.35
N HIS A 62 3.49 0.59 8.92
CA HIS A 62 4.69 0.33 9.70
C HIS A 62 4.71 1.09 11.04
N LEU A 63 4.27 2.36 11.03
CA LEU A 63 4.18 3.15 12.26
C LEU A 63 3.06 2.67 13.18
N ARG A 64 1.89 2.37 12.61
CA ARG A 64 0.70 1.97 13.35
C ARG A 64 -0.26 1.19 12.43
N PRO A 65 -0.61 -0.05 12.76
CA PRO A 65 -0.34 -0.79 14.01
C PRO A 65 1.04 -1.43 14.10
N GLY A 66 1.87 -1.39 13.06
CA GLY A 66 3.12 -2.09 12.88
C GLY A 66 2.96 -3.29 11.93
N ASP A 67 3.86 -3.41 10.97
CA ASP A 67 3.81 -4.45 9.94
C ASP A 67 3.93 -5.87 10.52
N GLU A 68 4.67 -6.05 11.61
CA GLU A 68 4.77 -7.34 12.30
C GLU A 68 3.44 -7.76 12.95
N ASN A 69 2.69 -6.81 13.52
CA ASN A 69 1.35 -7.08 14.04
C ASN A 69 0.39 -7.48 12.92
N VAL A 70 0.44 -6.77 11.79
CA VAL A 70 -0.36 -7.12 10.60
C VAL A 70 -0.01 -8.52 10.11
N ARG A 71 1.28 -8.88 10.04
CA ARG A 71 1.73 -10.23 9.68
C ARG A 71 1.18 -11.29 10.62
N GLN A 72 1.23 -11.07 11.94
CA GLN A 72 0.69 -11.99 12.94
C GLN A 72 -0.82 -12.20 12.80
N MET A 73 -1.53 -11.19 12.31
CA MET A 73 -2.96 -11.26 12.02
C MET A 73 -3.29 -11.94 10.67
N GLY A 74 -2.28 -12.41 9.95
CA GLY A 74 -2.44 -13.11 8.69
C GLY A 74 -2.30 -12.25 7.42
N GLY A 75 -1.62 -11.11 7.54
CA GLY A 75 -1.39 -10.16 6.47
C GLY A 75 -2.49 -9.12 6.31
N LEU A 76 -2.26 -8.17 5.42
CA LEU A 76 -3.11 -7.00 5.30
C LEU A 76 -4.50 -7.34 4.73
N HIS A 77 -4.59 -8.28 3.81
CA HIS A 77 -5.86 -8.77 3.27
C HIS A 77 -6.80 -9.24 4.40
N ARG A 78 -6.30 -10.07 5.31
CA ARG A 78 -7.08 -10.56 6.44
C ARG A 78 -7.34 -9.48 7.48
N PHE A 79 -6.37 -8.61 7.72
CA PHE A 79 -6.49 -7.48 8.65
C PHE A 79 -7.60 -6.51 8.25
N MET A 80 -7.79 -6.27 6.94
CA MET A 80 -8.78 -5.36 6.38
C MET A 80 -10.12 -6.03 6.03
N ASP A 81 -10.16 -7.35 5.96
CA ASP A 81 -11.24 -8.12 5.34
C ASP A 81 -11.42 -7.77 3.83
N TRP A 82 -10.28 -7.60 3.14
CA TRP A 82 -10.22 -7.36 1.70
C TRP A 82 -9.66 -8.59 0.98
N ASP A 83 -10.40 -9.12 0.01
CA ASP A 83 -10.06 -10.33 -0.73
C ASP A 83 -9.61 -10.07 -2.18
N GLY A 84 -9.64 -8.81 -2.60
CA GLY A 84 -9.22 -8.38 -3.94
C GLY A 84 -7.75 -7.98 -4.03
N PRO A 85 -7.30 -7.62 -5.24
CA PRO A 85 -5.97 -7.07 -5.50
C PRO A 85 -5.60 -5.90 -4.61
N MET A 86 -4.36 -5.89 -4.13
CA MET A 86 -3.84 -4.85 -3.24
C MET A 86 -2.41 -4.47 -3.60
N LEU A 87 -2.16 -3.18 -3.65
CA LEU A 87 -0.83 -2.61 -3.81
C LEU A 87 -0.37 -1.95 -2.51
N THR A 88 0.87 -2.18 -2.11
CA THR A 88 1.54 -1.35 -1.09
C THR A 88 2.59 -0.47 -1.74
N ASP A 89 2.64 0.80 -1.33
CA ASP A 89 3.67 1.73 -1.79
C ASP A 89 5.03 1.48 -1.07
N SER A 90 6.09 2.16 -1.51
CA SER A 90 7.41 2.04 -0.86
C SER A 90 7.51 2.79 0.47
N GLY A 91 6.57 3.65 0.80
CA GLY A 91 6.65 4.57 1.93
C GLY A 91 7.56 5.80 1.70
N GLY A 92 8.29 5.85 0.59
CA GLY A 92 9.28 6.91 0.33
C GLY A 92 8.69 8.31 0.25
N PHE A 93 7.52 8.47 -0.34
CA PHE A 93 6.85 9.77 -0.42
C PHE A 93 6.52 10.32 0.97
N GLN A 94 6.01 9.50 1.87
CA GLN A 94 5.64 9.90 3.23
C GLN A 94 6.87 10.25 4.06
N VAL A 95 7.96 9.50 3.92
CA VAL A 95 9.26 9.84 4.53
C VAL A 95 9.75 11.21 4.04
N PHE A 96 9.54 11.52 2.76
CA PHE A 96 9.90 12.82 2.20
C PHE A 96 8.98 13.94 2.70
N SER A 97 7.67 13.73 2.69
CA SER A 97 6.66 14.79 2.94
C SER A 97 6.35 15.03 4.41
N LEU A 98 6.42 13.99 5.26
CA LEU A 98 5.98 14.06 6.66
C LEU A 98 7.13 14.16 7.67
N ALA A 99 8.34 13.83 7.28
CA ALA A 99 9.49 13.87 8.17
C ALA A 99 10.16 15.26 8.15
N GLY A 100 9.87 16.08 9.15
CA GLY A 100 10.46 17.41 9.31
C GLY A 100 11.98 17.37 9.55
N LEU A 101 12.46 16.37 10.29
CA LEU A 101 13.88 16.13 10.56
C LEU A 101 14.27 14.77 9.98
N ARG A 102 14.99 14.79 8.88
CA ARG A 102 15.49 13.58 8.21
C ARG A 102 16.96 13.69 7.88
N LYS A 103 17.66 12.57 7.95
CA LYS A 103 19.05 12.43 7.49
C LYS A 103 19.05 11.40 6.36
N ILE A 104 19.34 11.87 5.16
CA ILE A 104 19.41 11.05 3.96
C ILE A 104 20.86 10.58 3.78
N LYS A 105 21.04 9.30 3.51
CA LYS A 105 22.29 8.65 3.13
C LYS A 105 22.05 7.71 1.96
N GLU A 106 23.11 7.15 1.39
CA GLU A 106 23.02 6.17 0.31
C GLU A 106 22.27 4.90 0.76
N GLU A 107 22.46 4.46 1.99
CA GLU A 107 21.85 3.25 2.53
C GLU A 107 20.35 3.41 2.87
N GLY A 108 19.91 4.65 3.05
CA GLY A 108 18.51 4.94 3.43
C GLY A 108 18.34 6.24 4.17
N VAL A 109 17.18 6.42 4.76
CA VAL A 109 16.76 7.65 5.45
C VAL A 109 16.47 7.37 6.92
N THR A 110 17.10 8.14 7.80
CA THR A 110 16.72 8.19 9.23
C THR A 110 15.84 9.41 9.45
N PHE A 111 14.69 9.22 10.06
CA PHE A 111 13.72 10.28 10.33
C PHE A 111 13.02 10.07 11.68
N ALA A 112 12.33 11.11 12.14
CA ALA A 112 11.49 11.03 13.33
C ALA A 112 10.05 10.70 12.94
N SER A 113 9.44 9.73 13.61
CA SER A 113 8.01 9.42 13.48
C SER A 113 7.17 10.65 13.82
N HIS A 114 6.20 10.96 12.99
CA HIS A 114 5.26 12.07 13.24
C HIS A 114 4.23 11.76 14.35
N ILE A 115 4.17 10.50 14.81
CA ILE A 115 3.23 10.06 15.85
C ILE A 115 3.83 10.26 17.24
N ASP A 116 5.08 9.83 17.46
CA ASP A 116 5.71 9.72 18.75
C ASP A 116 7.16 10.25 18.80
N GLY A 117 7.66 10.75 17.68
CA GLY A 117 9.00 11.31 17.56
C GLY A 117 10.15 10.28 17.59
N ARG A 118 9.88 8.98 17.72
CA ARG A 118 10.93 7.95 17.71
C ARG A 118 11.71 7.96 16.39
N ARG A 119 12.99 7.69 16.47
CA ARG A 119 13.85 7.60 15.28
C ARG A 119 13.63 6.27 14.57
N ILE A 120 13.42 6.35 13.26
CA ILE A 120 13.20 5.22 12.37
C ILE A 120 14.20 5.33 11.24
N PHE A 121 14.79 4.19 10.87
CA PHE A 121 15.56 4.04 9.65
C PHE A 121 14.70 3.30 8.63
N MET A 122 14.72 3.78 7.39
CA MET A 122 14.07 3.13 6.26
C MET A 122 15.00 3.18 5.05
N GLY A 123 15.48 2.03 4.66
CA GLY A 123 16.20 1.77 3.42
C GLY A 123 15.39 0.85 2.51
N PRO A 124 15.95 0.46 1.37
CA PRO A 124 15.29 -0.47 0.44
C PRO A 124 14.94 -1.80 1.08
N GLU A 125 15.83 -2.36 1.87
CA GLU A 125 15.64 -3.66 2.55
C GLU A 125 14.52 -3.60 3.59
N GLU A 126 14.50 -2.53 4.41
CA GLU A 126 13.42 -2.31 5.39
C GLU A 126 12.08 -2.16 4.70
N SER A 127 12.02 -1.36 3.63
CA SER A 127 10.78 -1.17 2.86
C SER A 127 10.27 -2.49 2.29
N MET A 128 11.14 -3.31 1.69
CA MET A 128 10.75 -4.63 1.16
C MET A 128 10.33 -5.61 2.25
N ARG A 129 11.02 -5.62 3.39
CA ARG A 129 10.66 -6.45 4.54
C ARG A 129 9.28 -6.06 5.09
N ILE A 130 9.02 -4.78 5.22
CA ILE A 130 7.72 -4.27 5.69
C ILE A 130 6.61 -4.69 4.72
N GLN A 131 6.79 -4.49 3.42
CA GLN A 131 5.81 -4.88 2.41
C GLN A 131 5.58 -6.40 2.39
N SER A 132 6.64 -7.21 2.58
CA SER A 132 6.51 -8.67 2.74
C SER A 132 5.69 -9.05 3.98
N ASN A 133 5.85 -8.34 5.10
CA ASN A 133 5.04 -8.55 6.30
C ASN A 133 3.56 -8.16 6.08
N LEU A 134 3.31 -7.12 5.30
CA LEU A 134 1.96 -6.70 4.93
C LEU A 134 1.30 -7.71 3.98
N GLY A 135 2.07 -8.37 3.09
CA GLY A 135 1.59 -9.43 2.21
C GLY A 135 0.67 -8.92 1.10
N SER A 136 1.02 -7.80 0.46
CA SER A 136 0.35 -7.32 -0.76
C SER A 136 0.70 -8.16 -1.99
N ASP A 137 0.00 -7.95 -3.12
CA ASP A 137 0.20 -8.63 -4.41
C ASP A 137 1.47 -8.25 -5.19
#